data_231147b12cef4cad68a905dd45018dfe
#
_entry.id   231147b12cef4cad68a905dd45018dfe
#
_cell.length_a   1.000
_cell.length_b   1.000
_cell.length_c   1.000
_cell.angle_alpha   90.00
_cell.angle_beta   90.00
_cell.angle_gamma   90.00
#
_symmetry.space_group_name_H-M   'P 1'
#
loop_
_entity.id
_entity.type
_entity.pdbx_description
1 polymer ?
#
loop_
_entity_poly.entity_id
_entity_poly.type
_entity_poly.pdbx_seq_one_letter_code
_entity_poly.pdbx_strand_id
1 'polypeptide(L)'
;MNKQNSTILFMPSDDSLRSEEFHRYFRKNIQYFSAGNRLYVWINDKRCFEYMTKAQSMILMDSLIDPAYEGRVRSSALEETYKKLIRDSTHIRSPDALLNEGQYYLNLRNGVLDLRTLKLLTGKEAEEKAETLCFTYQLEFSYVDTATLKDAPAFCGFLDTSLDGASMENPKAVLLLEIIGTSLSSLKMIRKMFFLVGATKSGKSVTVDFLQEMIWSGTAVTVFGINELSGRFNMQHLESSRLNICRELTAAKITGTDTIKKIVSEEPLFVEGKGKEGYVADIHTKLVTCANQMPVFGEMDSAGNKSVTDRMVVLRFNHTIPEEQMDRELPDKLLNERDTICSLAMKALNGLISWGYIFTLPDDSKKLIDSYIQENVSLQLFLEDWCIEDSDGKVHKHDLIMRYHEYCQDNALKPYTDKQVSAFIEGRYPDVTRGKFRMNGKYLWGWSGISLKSVGTEFGTLEEENDNE
;
A
#
# COMPACT_ATOMS: atom_id res chain seq x y z
N MET A 1 12.75 38.28 -7.71
CA MET A 1 12.08 39.08 -8.75
C MET A 1 11.44 38.15 -9.74
N ASN A 2 10.12 37.98 -9.59
CA ASN A 2 9.30 37.06 -10.37
C ASN A 2 9.31 37.46 -11.84
N LYS A 3 9.86 36.62 -12.70
CA LYS A 3 9.39 36.57 -14.08
C LYS A 3 8.04 35.84 -14.07
N GLN A 4 6.96 36.56 -13.84
CA GLN A 4 5.67 36.16 -14.35
C GLN A 4 5.86 35.96 -15.86
N ASN A 5 5.83 34.70 -16.32
CA ASN A 5 5.55 34.46 -17.71
C ASN A 5 4.19 35.08 -17.97
N SER A 6 4.15 36.26 -18.59
CA SER A 6 2.92 36.85 -19.09
C SER A 6 2.38 35.85 -20.11
N THR A 7 1.40 35.07 -19.70
CA THR A 7 0.66 34.18 -20.61
C THR A 7 0.12 35.09 -21.71
N ILE A 8 0.61 34.92 -22.95
CA ILE A 8 0.09 35.66 -24.11
C ILE A 8 -1.34 35.19 -24.25
N LEU A 9 -2.32 36.10 -24.05
CA LEU A 9 -3.74 35.76 -24.19
C LEU A 9 -4.05 35.45 -25.64
N PHE A 10 -4.96 34.51 -25.84
CA PHE A 10 -5.42 34.14 -27.17
C PHE A 10 -6.41 35.16 -27.70
N MET A 11 -6.14 35.66 -28.91
CA MET A 11 -7.04 36.53 -29.66
C MET A 11 -7.50 35.78 -30.89
N PRO A 12 -8.80 35.48 -31.04
CA PRO A 12 -9.32 34.85 -32.27
C PRO A 12 -9.13 35.77 -33.51
N SER A 13 -8.83 35.15 -34.62
CA SER A 13 -8.68 35.86 -35.91
C SER A 13 -10.01 36.41 -36.48
N ASP A 14 -11.12 35.81 -36.09
CA ASP A 14 -12.51 36.16 -36.51
C ASP A 14 -13.41 36.33 -35.30
N ASP A 15 -14.65 36.83 -35.52
CA ASP A 15 -15.67 37.02 -34.48
C ASP A 15 -16.14 35.70 -33.81
N SER A 16 -15.69 34.54 -34.27
CA SER A 16 -15.96 33.23 -33.67
C SER A 16 -14.70 32.43 -33.44
N LEU A 17 -14.55 31.87 -32.22
CA LEU A 17 -13.47 30.96 -31.87
C LEU A 17 -13.57 29.70 -32.72
N ARG A 18 -12.51 29.38 -33.47
CA ARG A 18 -12.35 28.09 -34.15
C ARG A 18 -11.56 27.15 -33.25
N SER A 19 -12.11 25.97 -32.99
CA SER A 19 -11.47 24.96 -32.13
C SER A 19 -10.04 24.57 -32.59
N GLU A 20 -9.78 24.62 -33.90
CA GLU A 20 -8.43 24.31 -34.45
C GLU A 20 -7.40 25.39 -34.17
N GLU A 21 -7.83 26.67 -34.26
CA GLU A 21 -6.95 27.80 -33.98
C GLU A 21 -6.56 27.82 -32.50
N PHE A 22 -7.53 27.65 -31.62
CA PHE A 22 -7.26 27.57 -30.19
C PHE A 22 -6.46 26.31 -29.79
N HIS A 23 -6.74 25.17 -30.39
CA HIS A 23 -5.94 23.96 -30.21
C HIS A 23 -4.47 24.19 -30.58
N ARG A 24 -4.19 24.86 -31.70
CA ARG A 24 -2.83 25.21 -32.14
C ARG A 24 -2.16 26.19 -31.17
N TYR A 25 -2.91 27.20 -30.69
CA TYR A 25 -2.44 28.14 -29.68
C TYR A 25 -2.08 27.40 -28.38
N PHE A 26 -2.98 26.54 -27.88
CA PHE A 26 -2.77 25.77 -26.66
C PHE A 26 -1.51 24.91 -26.73
N ARG A 27 -1.35 24.16 -27.81
CA ARG A 27 -0.14 23.35 -28.07
C ARG A 27 1.16 24.16 -28.07
N LYS A 28 1.12 25.38 -28.52
CA LYS A 28 2.31 26.23 -28.60
C LYS A 28 2.69 26.88 -27.29
N ASN A 29 1.70 27.22 -26.47
CA ASN A 29 1.90 28.09 -25.31
C ASN A 29 1.74 27.37 -23.96
N ILE A 30 1.10 26.22 -23.93
CA ILE A 30 0.82 25.48 -22.70
C ILE A 30 1.54 24.13 -22.78
N GLN A 31 2.31 23.84 -21.74
CA GLN A 31 2.91 22.52 -21.60
C GLN A 31 1.88 21.53 -21.06
N TYR A 32 1.65 20.45 -21.77
CA TYR A 32 0.70 19.42 -21.38
C TYR A 32 1.07 18.06 -21.96
N PHE A 33 0.48 17.01 -21.40
CA PHE A 33 0.40 15.71 -22.03
C PHE A 33 -0.95 15.04 -21.76
N SER A 34 -1.28 14.00 -22.48
CA SER A 34 -2.45 13.17 -22.24
C SER A 34 -2.06 11.73 -21.92
N ALA A 35 -2.78 11.13 -20.97
CA ALA A 35 -2.64 9.73 -20.60
C ALA A 35 -4.01 9.17 -20.20
N GLY A 36 -4.42 8.01 -20.73
CA GLY A 36 -5.69 7.38 -20.35
C GLY A 36 -6.92 8.26 -20.55
N ASN A 37 -7.01 9.06 -21.63
CA ASN A 37 -8.06 10.06 -21.87
C ASN A 37 -8.14 11.16 -20.79
N ARG A 38 -7.05 11.43 -20.08
CA ARG A 38 -6.91 12.50 -19.09
C ARG A 38 -5.93 13.54 -19.61
N LEU A 39 -6.23 14.83 -19.36
CA LEU A 39 -5.34 15.94 -19.68
C LEU A 39 -4.52 16.31 -18.43
N TYR A 40 -3.22 16.41 -18.59
CA TYR A 40 -2.29 16.86 -17.57
C TYR A 40 -1.62 18.15 -18.04
N VAL A 41 -1.67 19.20 -17.21
CA VAL A 41 -1.14 20.52 -17.55
C VAL A 41 -0.04 20.90 -16.56
N TRP A 42 1.05 21.44 -17.08
CA TRP A 42 2.19 21.88 -16.28
C TRP A 42 1.88 23.05 -15.37
N ILE A 43 2.24 22.92 -14.09
CA ILE A 43 2.11 23.97 -13.06
C ILE A 43 3.51 24.41 -12.64
N ASN A 44 3.91 25.63 -13.04
CA ASN A 44 5.26 26.15 -12.83
C ASN A 44 5.68 26.15 -11.35
N ASP A 45 4.84 26.65 -10.46
CA ASP A 45 5.15 26.81 -9.04
C ASP A 45 5.42 25.43 -8.36
N LYS A 46 4.81 24.39 -8.89
CA LYS A 46 4.93 23.01 -8.34
C LYS A 46 5.86 22.11 -9.15
N ARG A 47 6.34 22.55 -10.29
CA ARG A 47 7.16 21.73 -11.20
C ARG A 47 6.57 20.36 -11.46
N CYS A 48 5.26 20.32 -11.75
CA CYS A 48 4.57 19.07 -12.06
C CYS A 48 3.41 19.30 -13.02
N PHE A 49 2.95 18.21 -13.63
CA PHE A 49 1.75 18.17 -14.46
C PHE A 49 0.56 17.78 -13.60
N GLU A 50 -0.40 18.66 -13.43
CA GLU A 50 -1.64 18.35 -12.72
C GLU A 50 -2.70 17.77 -13.66
N TYR A 51 -3.39 16.74 -13.18
CA TYR A 51 -4.58 16.24 -13.84
C TYR A 51 -5.69 17.28 -13.82
N MET A 52 -6.20 17.60 -14.99
CA MET A 52 -7.33 18.51 -15.17
C MET A 52 -8.60 17.73 -15.53
N THR A 53 -9.61 17.79 -14.70
CA THR A 53 -10.96 17.34 -15.09
C THR A 53 -11.44 18.12 -16.30
N LYS A 54 -12.45 17.59 -17.03
CA LYS A 54 -13.04 18.33 -18.16
C LYS A 54 -13.47 19.74 -17.73
N ALA A 55 -14.13 19.86 -16.57
CA ALA A 55 -14.58 21.15 -16.05
C ALA A 55 -13.41 22.12 -15.77
N GLN A 56 -12.35 21.64 -15.10
CA GLN A 56 -11.14 22.44 -14.84
C GLN A 56 -10.43 22.83 -16.14
N SER A 57 -10.39 21.92 -17.13
CA SER A 57 -9.82 22.22 -18.45
C SER A 57 -10.60 23.31 -19.17
N MET A 58 -11.93 23.32 -19.06
CA MET A 58 -12.77 24.36 -19.64
C MET A 58 -12.51 25.72 -18.98
N ILE A 59 -12.43 25.76 -17.63
CA ILE A 59 -12.10 26.97 -16.88
C ILE A 59 -10.72 27.51 -17.27
N LEU A 60 -9.73 26.62 -17.35
CA LEU A 60 -8.38 27.01 -17.80
C LEU A 60 -8.41 27.59 -19.21
N MET A 61 -9.11 26.94 -20.15
CA MET A 61 -9.20 27.40 -21.53
C MET A 61 -9.89 28.78 -21.62
N ASP A 62 -10.97 29.00 -20.86
CA ASP A 62 -11.63 30.30 -20.80
C ASP A 62 -10.67 31.39 -20.27
N SER A 63 -9.88 31.08 -19.23
CA SER A 63 -8.93 32.05 -18.67
C SER A 63 -7.78 32.43 -19.61
N LEU A 64 -7.55 31.64 -20.66
CA LEU A 64 -6.52 31.89 -21.68
C LEU A 64 -7.02 32.78 -22.82
N ILE A 65 -8.30 33.07 -22.87
CA ILE A 65 -8.92 33.96 -23.91
C ILE A 65 -8.82 35.40 -23.44
N ASP A 66 -8.49 36.30 -24.38
CA ASP A 66 -8.44 37.72 -24.09
C ASP A 66 -9.86 38.23 -23.66
N PRO A 67 -9.98 38.95 -22.55
CA PRO A 67 -11.27 39.49 -22.06
C PRO A 67 -12.05 40.30 -23.07
N ALA A 68 -11.40 40.93 -24.05
CA ALA A 68 -12.07 41.64 -25.13
C ALA A 68 -12.95 40.72 -26.01
N TYR A 69 -12.71 39.40 -25.95
CA TYR A 69 -13.46 38.39 -26.69
C TYR A 69 -14.36 37.54 -25.78
N GLU A 70 -14.49 37.94 -24.53
CA GLU A 70 -15.39 37.29 -23.56
C GLU A 70 -16.84 37.30 -24.09
N GLY A 71 -17.53 36.17 -24.00
CA GLY A 71 -18.89 36.00 -24.54
C GLY A 71 -18.98 35.70 -26.04
N ARG A 72 -17.87 35.78 -26.81
CA ARG A 72 -17.83 35.37 -28.23
C ARG A 72 -17.44 33.91 -28.41
N VAL A 73 -16.99 33.24 -27.33
CA VAL A 73 -16.53 31.87 -27.35
C VAL A 73 -17.69 30.92 -27.03
N ARG A 74 -17.96 29.97 -27.90
CA ARG A 74 -18.97 28.94 -27.67
C ARG A 74 -18.35 27.79 -26.87
N SER A 75 -19.04 27.32 -25.83
CA SER A 75 -18.62 26.15 -25.02
C SER A 75 -18.35 24.91 -25.88
N SER A 76 -19.07 24.77 -27.01
CA SER A 76 -18.84 23.68 -27.96
C SER A 76 -17.43 23.70 -28.59
N ALA A 77 -16.86 24.88 -28.85
CA ALA A 77 -15.51 25.02 -29.42
C ALA A 77 -14.44 24.62 -28.40
N LEU A 78 -14.62 24.95 -27.12
CA LEU A 78 -13.75 24.55 -26.04
C LEU A 78 -13.84 23.03 -25.81
N GLU A 79 -15.04 22.45 -25.83
CA GLU A 79 -15.22 20.99 -25.74
C GLU A 79 -14.55 20.23 -26.87
N GLU A 80 -14.63 20.75 -28.09
CA GLU A 80 -13.96 20.16 -29.26
C GLU A 80 -12.44 20.27 -29.11
N THR A 81 -11.94 21.41 -28.64
CA THR A 81 -10.52 21.58 -28.32
C THR A 81 -10.06 20.58 -27.28
N TYR A 82 -10.79 20.42 -26.17
CA TYR A 82 -10.50 19.42 -25.16
C TYR A 82 -10.40 18.01 -25.75
N LYS A 83 -11.38 17.62 -26.59
CA LYS A 83 -11.36 16.31 -27.27
C LYS A 83 -10.15 16.15 -28.19
N LYS A 84 -9.68 17.20 -28.84
CA LYS A 84 -8.46 17.18 -29.64
C LYS A 84 -7.21 17.04 -28.79
N LEU A 85 -7.12 17.76 -27.66
CA LEU A 85 -5.97 17.69 -26.74
C LEU A 85 -5.77 16.30 -26.15
N ILE A 86 -6.83 15.64 -25.69
CA ILE A 86 -6.74 14.28 -25.12
C ILE A 86 -6.43 13.20 -26.16
N ARG A 87 -6.58 13.49 -27.46
CA ARG A 87 -6.28 12.58 -28.57
C ARG A 87 -5.02 12.96 -29.32
N ASP A 88 -4.32 14.00 -28.91
CA ASP A 88 -3.11 14.46 -29.59
C ASP A 88 -1.98 13.45 -29.40
N SER A 89 -1.77 12.60 -30.41
CA SER A 89 -0.78 11.51 -30.40
C SER A 89 0.65 11.99 -30.15
N THR A 90 0.96 13.25 -30.44
CA THR A 90 2.30 13.80 -30.21
C THR A 90 2.56 14.16 -28.73
N HIS A 91 1.51 14.24 -27.93
CA HIS A 91 1.55 14.57 -26.51
C HIS A 91 1.00 13.43 -25.63
N ILE A 92 0.73 12.25 -26.19
CA ILE A 92 0.37 11.07 -25.40
C ILE A 92 1.61 10.56 -24.69
N ARG A 93 1.51 10.38 -23.37
CA ARG A 93 2.51 9.70 -22.53
C ARG A 93 1.92 8.43 -21.98
N SER A 94 2.72 7.37 -21.95
CA SER A 94 2.36 6.20 -21.17
C SER A 94 2.53 6.49 -19.67
N PRO A 95 1.59 6.11 -18.81
CA PRO A 95 1.81 6.14 -17.37
C PRO A 95 3.11 5.43 -16.94
N ASP A 96 3.51 4.38 -17.65
CA ASP A 96 4.76 3.63 -17.43
C ASP A 96 6.02 4.48 -17.69
N ALA A 97 5.97 5.44 -18.62
CA ALA A 97 7.08 6.37 -18.85
C ALA A 97 7.35 7.26 -17.62
N LEU A 98 6.33 7.45 -16.77
CA LEU A 98 6.44 8.20 -15.53
C LEU A 98 7.18 7.44 -14.42
N LEU A 99 7.40 6.12 -14.57
CA LEU A 99 7.75 5.25 -13.46
C LEU A 99 9.16 4.65 -13.54
N ASN A 100 9.80 4.59 -14.71
CA ASN A 100 11.10 3.91 -14.84
C ASN A 100 12.23 4.61 -14.06
N GLU A 101 12.93 5.53 -14.68
CA GLU A 101 13.99 6.29 -14.00
C GLU A 101 13.40 7.22 -12.92
N GLY A 102 12.19 7.73 -13.14
CA GLY A 102 11.45 8.62 -12.24
C GLY A 102 11.23 8.06 -10.84
N GLN A 103 11.22 6.75 -10.65
CA GLN A 103 11.05 6.14 -9.34
C GLN A 103 12.14 6.53 -8.31
N TYR A 104 13.33 6.89 -8.77
CA TYR A 104 14.45 7.31 -7.92
C TYR A 104 14.48 8.80 -7.65
N TYR A 105 13.55 9.57 -8.17
CA TYR A 105 13.49 11.00 -8.00
C TYR A 105 12.20 11.42 -7.31
N LEU A 106 12.28 12.43 -6.46
CA LEU A 106 11.13 13.03 -5.79
C LEU A 106 11.06 14.51 -6.12
N ASN A 107 9.87 14.99 -6.52
CA ASN A 107 9.60 16.40 -6.67
C ASN A 107 9.17 16.97 -5.31
N LEU A 108 10.00 17.81 -4.73
CA LEU A 108 9.86 18.43 -3.41
C LEU A 108 9.61 19.93 -3.56
N ARG A 109 9.23 20.62 -2.48
CA ARG A 109 9.00 22.08 -2.50
C ARG A 109 10.23 22.86 -2.94
N ASN A 110 11.43 22.45 -2.54
CA ASN A 110 12.69 23.14 -2.82
C ASN A 110 13.50 22.57 -3.99
N GLY A 111 13.02 21.53 -4.68
CA GLY A 111 13.74 20.96 -5.82
C GLY A 111 13.35 19.53 -6.17
N VAL A 112 14.18 18.86 -6.93
CA VAL A 112 14.06 17.44 -7.27
C VAL A 112 15.20 16.67 -6.62
N LEU A 113 14.86 15.73 -5.73
CA LEU A 113 15.82 14.92 -4.97
C LEU A 113 16.11 13.60 -5.70
N ASP A 114 17.37 13.27 -5.94
CA ASP A 114 17.82 11.93 -6.34
C ASP A 114 18.01 11.07 -5.09
N LEU A 115 17.17 10.04 -4.92
CA LEU A 115 17.17 9.14 -3.76
C LEU A 115 18.44 8.27 -3.63
N ARG A 116 19.19 8.06 -4.72
CA ARG A 116 20.40 7.22 -4.72
C ARG A 116 21.61 7.99 -4.19
N THR A 117 21.64 9.29 -4.40
CA THR A 117 22.79 10.15 -4.08
C THR A 117 22.49 11.21 -3.03
N LEU A 118 21.19 11.41 -2.70
CA LEU A 118 20.66 12.51 -1.91
C LEU A 118 21.01 13.90 -2.47
N LYS A 119 21.38 13.98 -3.76
CA LYS A 119 21.61 15.27 -4.43
C LYS A 119 20.28 15.95 -4.71
N LEU A 120 20.11 17.16 -4.20
CA LEU A 120 18.98 18.02 -4.50
C LEU A 120 19.29 18.87 -5.74
N LEU A 121 18.55 18.67 -6.82
CA LEU A 121 18.55 19.51 -8.01
C LEU A 121 17.67 20.73 -7.73
N THR A 122 18.12 21.94 -8.12
CA THR A 122 17.38 23.19 -7.85
C THR A 122 17.27 24.06 -9.09
N GLY A 123 16.40 25.07 -9.06
CA GLY A 123 16.22 26.01 -10.16
C GLY A 123 15.91 25.30 -11.49
N LYS A 124 16.57 25.74 -12.55
CA LYS A 124 16.35 25.25 -13.91
C LYS A 124 16.64 23.75 -14.08
N GLU A 125 17.66 23.23 -13.39
CA GLU A 125 17.99 21.79 -13.42
C GLU A 125 16.83 20.94 -12.87
N ALA A 126 16.18 21.41 -11.80
CA ALA A 126 15.01 20.76 -11.22
C ALA A 126 13.79 20.83 -12.14
N GLU A 127 13.56 21.95 -12.81
CA GLU A 127 12.45 22.14 -13.75
C GLU A 127 12.60 21.18 -14.96
N GLU A 128 13.78 21.18 -15.59
CA GLU A 128 14.09 20.32 -16.74
C GLU A 128 13.97 18.83 -16.37
N LYS A 129 14.44 18.45 -15.16
CA LYS A 129 14.33 17.08 -14.69
C LYS A 129 12.87 16.68 -14.43
N ALA A 130 12.11 17.56 -13.78
CA ALA A 130 10.70 17.31 -13.47
C ALA A 130 9.82 17.23 -14.73
N GLU A 131 10.10 18.06 -15.74
CA GLU A 131 9.44 18.01 -17.04
C GLU A 131 9.78 16.72 -17.79
N THR A 132 11.06 16.35 -17.86
CA THR A 132 11.54 15.12 -18.53
C THR A 132 10.93 13.87 -17.91
N LEU A 133 10.84 13.83 -16.57
CA LEU A 133 10.24 12.71 -15.84
C LEU A 133 8.71 12.77 -15.75
N CYS A 134 8.10 13.83 -16.30
CA CYS A 134 6.65 14.04 -16.29
C CYS A 134 6.04 13.89 -14.90
N PHE A 135 6.63 14.50 -13.86
CA PHE A 135 6.03 14.42 -12.52
C PHE A 135 4.60 14.91 -12.50
N THR A 136 3.72 14.15 -11.86
CA THR A 136 2.30 14.49 -11.66
C THR A 136 1.98 14.91 -10.23
N TYR A 137 3.01 15.17 -9.42
CA TYR A 137 2.88 15.50 -8.01
C TYR A 137 4.05 16.38 -7.53
N GLN A 138 3.84 17.03 -6.40
CA GLN A 138 4.89 17.60 -5.57
C GLN A 138 4.61 17.18 -4.11
N LEU A 139 5.63 16.77 -3.37
CA LEU A 139 5.51 16.46 -1.95
C LEU A 139 5.63 17.74 -1.12
N GLU A 140 4.90 17.82 -0.02
CA GLU A 140 4.69 19.04 0.78
C GLU A 140 5.82 19.29 1.82
N PHE A 141 7.05 18.94 1.47
CA PHE A 141 8.20 19.21 2.31
C PHE A 141 9.43 19.66 1.49
N SER A 142 10.41 20.26 2.17
CA SER A 142 11.72 20.63 1.63
C SER A 142 12.78 19.67 2.17
N TYR A 143 13.70 19.23 1.33
CA TYR A 143 14.84 18.43 1.76
C TYR A 143 15.91 19.30 2.40
N VAL A 144 16.36 18.92 3.60
CA VAL A 144 17.42 19.57 4.38
C VAL A 144 18.52 18.56 4.62
N ASP A 145 19.64 18.71 3.93
CA ASP A 145 20.74 17.75 3.98
C ASP A 145 21.37 17.64 5.39
N THR A 146 21.44 18.74 6.13
CA THR A 146 21.99 18.80 7.49
C THR A 146 21.02 18.36 8.59
N ALA A 147 19.77 17.97 8.25
CA ALA A 147 18.74 17.62 9.22
C ALA A 147 19.20 16.49 10.17
N THR A 148 18.95 16.68 11.46
CA THR A 148 19.20 15.72 12.54
C THR A 148 17.97 15.59 13.44
N LEU A 149 17.88 14.56 14.27
CA LEU A 149 16.79 14.40 15.24
C LEU A 149 16.67 15.60 16.19
N LYS A 150 17.77 16.29 16.49
CA LYS A 150 17.76 17.47 17.38
C LYS A 150 16.95 18.65 16.81
N ASP A 151 16.78 18.68 15.49
CA ASP A 151 16.03 19.71 14.78
C ASP A 151 14.52 19.42 14.73
N ALA A 152 14.07 18.29 15.34
CA ALA A 152 12.68 17.86 15.39
C ALA A 152 12.29 17.41 16.81
N PRO A 153 12.21 18.32 17.80
CA PRO A 153 11.96 17.98 19.20
C PRO A 153 10.57 17.36 19.43
N ALA A 154 9.53 17.78 18.70
CA ALA A 154 8.20 17.16 18.82
C ALA A 154 8.19 15.72 18.27
N PHE A 155 8.91 15.48 17.19
CA PHE A 155 9.10 14.13 16.67
C PHE A 155 9.92 13.26 17.63
N CYS A 156 10.96 13.80 18.26
CA CYS A 156 11.69 13.09 19.32
C CYS A 156 10.74 12.70 20.48
N GLY A 157 9.93 13.62 20.97
CA GLY A 157 8.95 13.33 22.02
C GLY A 157 7.94 12.25 21.59
N PHE A 158 7.51 12.25 20.33
CA PHE A 158 6.67 11.20 19.76
C PHE A 158 7.37 9.83 19.73
N LEU A 159 8.65 9.79 19.29
CA LEU A 159 9.44 8.55 19.28
C LEU A 159 9.66 8.01 20.70
N ASP A 160 9.94 8.88 21.67
CA ASP A 160 10.15 8.50 23.06
C ASP A 160 8.88 7.89 23.68
N THR A 161 7.72 8.50 23.41
CA THR A 161 6.44 8.05 24.00
C THR A 161 5.82 6.86 23.29
N SER A 162 6.03 6.70 21.97
CA SER A 162 5.32 5.71 21.16
C SER A 162 6.20 4.54 20.71
N LEU A 163 7.53 4.74 20.57
CA LEU A 163 8.45 3.81 19.93
C LEU A 163 9.77 3.57 20.69
N ASP A 164 9.74 3.65 22.00
CA ASP A 164 10.84 3.25 22.90
C ASP A 164 12.12 4.13 22.81
N GLY A 165 12.05 5.31 22.18
CA GLY A 165 13.15 6.27 22.23
C GLY A 165 13.51 6.95 20.92
N ALA A 166 13.96 8.21 21.02
CA ALA A 166 14.38 9.08 19.92
C ALA A 166 15.87 8.92 19.61
N SER A 167 16.25 7.83 18.98
CA SER A 167 17.64 7.56 18.58
C SER A 167 17.68 6.88 17.21
N MET A 168 18.69 7.22 16.41
CA MET A 168 18.99 6.48 15.17
C MET A 168 19.59 5.09 15.42
N GLU A 169 19.88 4.75 16.66
CA GLU A 169 20.24 3.40 17.09
C GLU A 169 19.00 2.57 17.47
N ASN A 170 17.86 3.23 17.69
CA ASN A 170 16.58 2.56 17.95
C ASN A 170 16.00 2.00 16.65
N PRO A 171 15.91 0.68 16.49
CA PRO A 171 15.41 0.07 15.25
C PRO A 171 13.95 0.43 14.95
N LYS A 172 13.13 0.80 15.95
CA LYS A 172 11.74 1.24 15.72
C LYS A 172 11.70 2.64 15.11
N ALA A 173 12.54 3.55 15.57
CA ALA A 173 12.65 4.90 15.01
C ALA A 173 13.15 4.85 13.56
N VAL A 174 14.17 4.02 13.30
CA VAL A 174 14.69 3.81 11.95
C VAL A 174 13.63 3.19 11.04
N LEU A 175 12.95 2.13 11.50
CA LEU A 175 11.89 1.49 10.72
C LEU A 175 10.73 2.45 10.42
N LEU A 176 10.34 3.32 11.36
CA LEU A 176 9.33 4.34 11.09
C LEU A 176 9.78 5.28 9.97
N LEU A 177 11.03 5.76 10.02
CA LEU A 177 11.59 6.63 8.97
C LEU A 177 11.68 5.90 7.62
N GLU A 178 12.05 4.62 7.59
CA GLU A 178 12.02 3.78 6.39
C GLU A 178 10.60 3.63 5.83
N ILE A 179 9.59 3.43 6.68
CA ILE A 179 8.17 3.36 6.28
C ILE A 179 7.72 4.72 5.71
N ILE A 180 8.03 5.83 6.37
CA ILE A 180 7.70 7.17 5.87
C ILE A 180 8.36 7.40 4.51
N GLY A 181 9.67 7.18 4.40
CA GLY A 181 10.41 7.36 3.16
C GLY A 181 9.85 6.51 2.01
N THR A 182 9.60 5.24 2.28
CA THR A 182 9.01 4.32 1.30
C THR A 182 7.61 4.76 0.86
N SER A 183 6.77 5.14 1.81
CA SER A 183 5.38 5.57 1.53
C SER A 183 5.32 6.83 0.68
N LEU A 184 6.29 7.72 0.82
CA LEU A 184 6.41 8.95 0.02
C LEU A 184 7.11 8.73 -1.32
N SER A 185 7.76 7.59 -1.54
CA SER A 185 8.52 7.29 -2.76
C SER A 185 7.68 6.61 -3.84
N SER A 186 8.21 6.58 -5.07
CA SER A 186 7.68 5.81 -6.20
C SER A 186 8.44 4.52 -6.46
N LEU A 187 9.29 4.08 -5.51
CA LEU A 187 10.13 2.90 -5.68
C LEU A 187 9.30 1.63 -5.86
N LYS A 188 9.56 0.89 -6.94
CA LYS A 188 8.84 -0.33 -7.31
C LYS A 188 9.35 -1.60 -6.62
N MET A 189 10.66 -1.70 -6.38
CA MET A 189 11.31 -2.94 -5.96
C MET A 189 11.00 -3.36 -4.52
N ILE A 190 10.31 -2.53 -3.75
CA ILE A 190 10.13 -2.74 -2.30
C ILE A 190 9.22 -3.92 -2.01
N ARG A 191 8.13 -4.09 -2.76
CA ARG A 191 7.18 -5.22 -2.66
C ARG A 191 6.75 -5.55 -1.22
N LYS A 192 6.52 -4.51 -0.41
CA LYS A 192 6.12 -4.63 0.99
C LYS A 192 4.83 -3.85 1.26
N MET A 193 4.06 -4.34 2.22
CA MET A 193 2.94 -3.66 2.85
C MET A 193 3.25 -3.43 4.33
N PHE A 194 2.81 -2.32 4.86
CA PHE A 194 3.18 -1.86 6.19
C PHE A 194 2.02 -2.00 7.17
N PHE A 195 2.30 -2.60 8.32
CA PHE A 195 1.36 -2.72 9.43
C PHE A 195 1.87 -1.96 10.64
N LEU A 196 1.12 -0.97 11.07
CA LEU A 196 1.31 -0.26 12.32
C LEU A 196 0.43 -0.95 13.38
N VAL A 197 1.03 -1.75 14.25
CA VAL A 197 0.30 -2.61 15.18
C VAL A 197 0.47 -2.15 16.62
N GLY A 198 -0.62 -2.01 17.35
CA GLY A 198 -0.58 -1.61 18.75
C GLY A 198 -1.96 -1.23 19.29
N ALA A 199 -2.08 -1.04 20.59
CA ALA A 199 -3.33 -0.66 21.23
C ALA A 199 -3.88 0.68 20.76
N THR A 200 -5.12 0.99 21.07
CA THR A 200 -5.71 2.31 20.86
C THR A 200 -4.89 3.37 21.62
N LYS A 201 -4.83 4.60 21.09
CA LYS A 201 -4.06 5.72 21.68
C LYS A 201 -2.54 5.44 21.78
N SER A 202 -1.94 4.78 20.78
CA SER A 202 -0.51 4.45 20.77
C SER A 202 0.33 5.28 19.78
N GLY A 203 -0.28 6.18 19.02
CA GLY A 203 0.43 7.02 18.02
C GLY A 203 0.26 6.59 16.55
N LYS A 204 -0.36 5.43 16.27
CA LYS A 204 -0.57 4.92 14.89
C LYS A 204 -1.28 5.95 13.99
N SER A 205 -2.39 6.52 14.48
CA SER A 205 -3.20 7.49 13.70
C SER A 205 -2.40 8.76 13.40
N VAL A 206 -1.61 9.24 14.34
CA VAL A 206 -0.72 10.40 14.15
C VAL A 206 0.26 10.16 12.99
N THR A 207 0.81 8.94 12.89
CA THR A 207 1.73 8.57 11.81
C THR A 207 1.05 8.62 10.44
N VAL A 208 -0.15 8.05 10.30
CA VAL A 208 -0.85 8.01 9.01
C VAL A 208 -1.45 9.36 8.63
N ASP A 209 -1.84 10.18 9.60
CA ASP A 209 -2.27 11.57 9.37
C ASP A 209 -1.09 12.40 8.82
N PHE A 210 0.09 12.28 9.43
CA PHE A 210 1.31 12.92 8.94
C PHE A 210 1.64 12.50 7.50
N LEU A 211 1.58 11.21 7.18
CA LEU A 211 1.81 10.71 5.83
C LEU A 211 0.83 11.29 4.81
N GLN A 212 -0.43 11.40 5.19
CA GLN A 212 -1.47 11.96 4.31
C GLN A 212 -1.21 13.43 3.96
N GLU A 213 -0.78 14.23 4.94
CA GLU A 213 -0.48 15.65 4.77
C GLU A 213 0.77 15.90 3.88
N MET A 214 1.69 14.92 3.79
CA MET A 214 2.89 15.04 2.97
C MET A 214 2.62 14.84 1.47
N ILE A 215 1.48 14.29 1.11
CA ILE A 215 1.12 14.01 -0.28
C ILE A 215 0.06 15.02 -0.73
N TRP A 216 0.51 16.02 -1.49
CA TRP A 216 -0.41 16.98 -2.10
C TRP A 216 -1.20 16.34 -3.24
N SER A 217 -2.49 16.45 -3.23
CA SER A 217 -3.52 16.03 -4.20
C SER A 217 -4.52 15.06 -3.57
N GLY A 218 -5.78 15.45 -3.59
CA GLY A 218 -6.89 14.64 -3.03
C GLY A 218 -7.11 13.28 -3.71
N THR A 219 -6.49 13.03 -4.87
CA THR A 219 -6.55 11.74 -5.58
C THR A 219 -5.32 10.84 -5.31
N ALA A 220 -4.28 11.38 -4.70
CA ALA A 220 -3.02 10.65 -4.48
C ALA A 220 -3.05 9.76 -3.23
N VAL A 221 -4.03 9.93 -2.35
CA VAL A 221 -4.25 9.07 -1.17
C VAL A 221 -5.64 8.49 -1.21
N THR A 222 -5.73 7.17 -1.05
CA THR A 222 -7.00 6.45 -0.84
C THR A 222 -7.08 5.93 0.60
N VAL A 223 -8.31 5.70 1.08
CA VAL A 223 -8.57 5.26 2.46
C VAL A 223 -9.39 3.97 2.50
N PHE A 224 -9.16 3.08 1.57
CA PHE A 224 -9.87 1.80 1.53
C PHE A 224 -9.42 0.88 2.65
N GLY A 225 -10.38 0.21 3.28
CA GLY A 225 -10.12 -0.93 4.13
C GLY A 225 -9.48 -2.07 3.31
N ILE A 226 -8.67 -2.90 3.96
CA ILE A 226 -7.88 -3.93 3.25
C ILE A 226 -8.77 -4.91 2.47
N ASN A 227 -9.96 -5.24 2.97
CA ASN A 227 -10.94 -6.09 2.28
C ASN A 227 -11.64 -5.35 1.12
N GLU A 228 -11.63 -4.02 1.13
CA GLU A 228 -12.22 -3.22 0.06
C GLU A 228 -11.30 -3.10 -1.15
N LEU A 229 -10.01 -3.40 -0.99
CA LEU A 229 -9.03 -3.34 -2.08
C LEU A 229 -9.39 -4.27 -3.25
N SER A 230 -10.05 -5.41 -2.98
CA SER A 230 -10.54 -6.32 -4.03
C SER A 230 -11.88 -5.90 -4.66
N GLY A 231 -12.46 -4.79 -4.24
CA GLY A 231 -13.73 -4.28 -4.75
C GLY A 231 -13.65 -3.91 -6.23
N ARG A 232 -14.64 -4.36 -7.02
CA ARG A 232 -14.68 -4.26 -8.49
C ARG A 232 -14.33 -2.87 -9.03
N PHE A 233 -14.79 -1.80 -8.38
CA PHE A 233 -14.59 -0.44 -8.86
C PHE A 233 -13.52 0.34 -8.08
N ASN A 234 -12.92 -0.26 -7.04
CA ASN A 234 -11.95 0.43 -6.21
C ASN A 234 -10.58 0.52 -6.88
N MET A 235 -10.26 -0.44 -7.76
CA MET A 235 -8.99 -0.49 -8.50
C MET A 235 -8.74 0.76 -9.33
N GLN A 236 -9.78 1.38 -9.92
CA GLN A 236 -9.61 2.61 -10.70
C GLN A 236 -9.12 3.80 -9.84
N HIS A 237 -9.40 3.79 -8.53
CA HIS A 237 -8.92 4.82 -7.61
C HIS A 237 -7.50 4.52 -7.15
N LEU A 238 -7.13 3.25 -7.00
CA LEU A 238 -5.77 2.84 -6.67
C LEU A 238 -4.78 3.15 -7.80
N GLU A 239 -5.18 3.04 -9.07
CA GLU A 239 -4.34 3.35 -10.22
C GLU A 239 -3.74 4.78 -10.16
N SER A 240 -4.51 5.74 -9.66
CA SER A 240 -4.07 7.13 -9.52
C SER A 240 -3.53 7.46 -8.12
N SER A 241 -3.57 6.52 -7.21
CA SER A 241 -3.15 6.70 -5.82
C SER A 241 -1.69 6.29 -5.63
N ARG A 242 -0.98 7.02 -4.78
CA ARG A 242 0.39 6.70 -4.35
C ARG A 242 0.40 5.91 -3.06
N LEU A 243 -0.59 6.16 -2.21
CA LEU A 243 -0.71 5.59 -0.87
C LEU A 243 -2.16 5.24 -0.58
N ASN A 244 -2.39 4.03 -0.09
CA ASN A 244 -3.65 3.65 0.54
C ASN A 244 -3.46 3.50 2.03
N ILE A 245 -4.26 4.21 2.82
CA ILE A 245 -4.25 4.17 4.27
C ILE A 245 -5.49 3.45 4.76
N CYS A 246 -5.31 2.26 5.32
CA CYS A 246 -6.34 1.58 6.09
C CYS A 246 -6.22 2.03 7.56
N ARG A 247 -7.06 2.99 7.99
CA ARG A 247 -6.96 3.62 9.32
C ARG A 247 -7.30 2.69 10.47
N GLU A 248 -8.17 1.72 10.23
CA GLU A 248 -8.56 0.73 11.22
C GLU A 248 -8.89 -0.59 10.54
N LEU A 249 -8.22 -1.63 10.97
CA LEU A 249 -8.53 -2.97 10.53
C LEU A 249 -9.59 -3.57 11.45
N THR A 250 -10.86 -3.49 11.02
CA THR A 250 -12.02 -4.00 11.77
C THR A 250 -12.29 -5.48 11.50
N ALA A 251 -11.75 -6.01 10.42
CA ALA A 251 -12.03 -7.37 10.00
C ALA A 251 -11.14 -8.39 10.71
N ALA A 252 -11.75 -9.36 11.37
CA ALA A 252 -11.01 -10.48 11.93
C ALA A 252 -10.33 -11.34 10.85
N LYS A 253 -10.84 -11.32 9.62
CA LYS A 253 -10.35 -12.12 8.49
C LYS A 253 -10.20 -11.25 7.24
N ILE A 254 -9.01 -11.28 6.63
CA ILE A 254 -8.74 -10.65 5.34
C ILE A 254 -9.09 -11.62 4.22
N THR A 255 -9.92 -11.16 3.28
CA THR A 255 -10.30 -11.87 2.06
C THR A 255 -9.64 -11.22 0.84
N GLY A 256 -9.68 -11.88 -0.33
CA GLY A 256 -9.10 -11.31 -1.55
C GLY A 256 -7.57 -11.18 -1.52
N THR A 257 -6.92 -12.10 -0.85
CA THR A 257 -5.48 -12.13 -0.61
C THR A 257 -4.65 -12.08 -1.89
N ASP A 258 -5.14 -12.71 -2.97
CA ASP A 258 -4.44 -12.69 -4.27
C ASP A 258 -4.41 -11.29 -4.88
N THR A 259 -5.48 -10.52 -4.75
CA THR A 259 -5.50 -9.13 -5.19
C THR A 259 -4.49 -8.29 -4.41
N ILE A 260 -4.44 -8.46 -3.08
CA ILE A 260 -3.48 -7.76 -2.23
C ILE A 260 -2.05 -8.13 -2.61
N LYS A 261 -1.76 -9.43 -2.82
CA LYS A 261 -0.44 -9.89 -3.28
C LYS A 261 -0.04 -9.22 -4.60
N LYS A 262 -0.96 -9.16 -5.58
CA LYS A 262 -0.72 -8.52 -6.87
C LYS A 262 -0.45 -7.03 -6.73
N ILE A 263 -1.22 -6.31 -5.92
CA ILE A 263 -0.97 -4.88 -5.63
C ILE A 263 0.44 -4.71 -5.04
N VAL A 264 0.77 -5.49 -4.00
CA VAL A 264 2.06 -5.38 -3.30
C VAL A 264 3.24 -5.80 -4.19
N SER A 265 3.03 -6.77 -5.09
CA SER A 265 4.05 -7.22 -6.06
C SER A 265 4.12 -6.33 -7.30
N GLU A 266 3.21 -5.34 -7.41
CA GLU A 266 3.08 -4.46 -8.56
C GLU A 266 2.85 -5.25 -9.87
N GLU A 267 2.03 -6.30 -9.79
CA GLU A 267 1.62 -7.08 -10.95
C GLU A 267 0.43 -6.40 -11.64
N PRO A 268 0.33 -6.52 -12.98
CA PRO A 268 -0.80 -5.95 -13.71
C PRO A 268 -2.14 -6.47 -13.20
N LEU A 269 -3.10 -5.57 -13.02
CA LEU A 269 -4.45 -5.86 -12.54
C LEU A 269 -5.50 -5.36 -13.52
N PHE A 270 -6.60 -6.10 -13.62
CA PHE A 270 -7.76 -5.65 -14.38
C PHE A 270 -8.49 -4.54 -13.64
N VAL A 271 -8.61 -3.39 -14.28
CA VAL A 271 -9.26 -2.19 -13.76
C VAL A 271 -10.55 -1.95 -14.52
N GLU A 272 -11.63 -1.72 -13.79
CA GLU A 272 -12.94 -1.44 -14.35
C GLU A 272 -13.55 -0.21 -13.69
N GLY A 273 -14.03 0.71 -14.50
CA GLY A 273 -14.80 1.88 -14.05
C GLY A 273 -16.28 1.71 -14.36
N LYS A 274 -17.15 2.26 -13.51
CA LYS A 274 -18.61 2.19 -13.72
C LYS A 274 -19.00 2.76 -15.08
N GLY A 275 -19.53 1.91 -15.96
CA GLY A 275 -19.95 2.32 -17.33
C GLY A 275 -18.79 2.56 -18.30
N LYS A 276 -17.59 2.08 -18.01
CA LYS A 276 -16.42 2.14 -18.90
C LYS A 276 -15.94 0.74 -19.23
N GLU A 277 -15.27 0.58 -20.38
CA GLU A 277 -14.56 -0.65 -20.71
C GLU A 277 -13.44 -0.89 -19.71
N GLY A 278 -13.29 -2.13 -19.28
CA GLY A 278 -12.19 -2.55 -18.41
C GLY A 278 -10.88 -2.68 -19.18
N TYR A 279 -9.77 -2.45 -18.51
CA TYR A 279 -8.43 -2.55 -19.05
C TYR A 279 -7.45 -3.09 -18.02
N VAL A 280 -6.26 -3.45 -18.44
CA VAL A 280 -5.18 -3.89 -17.54
C VAL A 280 -4.30 -2.68 -17.22
N ALA A 281 -4.03 -2.46 -15.94
CA ALA A 281 -3.17 -1.38 -15.46
C ALA A 281 -2.20 -1.87 -14.38
N ASP A 282 -1.07 -1.17 -14.26
CA ASP A 282 -0.11 -1.36 -13.20
C ASP A 282 -0.51 -0.50 -11.98
N ILE A 283 -0.66 -1.14 -10.83
CA ILE A 283 -0.99 -0.46 -9.57
C ILE A 283 0.30 -0.33 -8.75
N HIS A 284 0.67 0.91 -8.42
CA HIS A 284 1.91 1.22 -7.67
C HIS A 284 1.64 1.80 -6.28
N THR A 285 0.42 1.68 -5.81
CA THR A 285 -0.04 2.20 -4.53
C THR A 285 0.64 1.46 -3.38
N LYS A 286 1.30 2.19 -2.47
CA LYS A 286 1.83 1.63 -1.23
C LYS A 286 0.69 1.41 -0.23
N LEU A 287 0.75 0.33 0.55
CA LEU A 287 -0.30 -0.02 1.52
C LEU A 287 0.21 0.19 2.94
N VAL A 288 -0.44 1.07 3.70
CA VAL A 288 -0.19 1.28 5.14
C VAL A 288 -1.48 0.99 5.90
N THR A 289 -1.41 0.07 6.85
CA THR A 289 -2.57 -0.40 7.63
C THR A 289 -2.33 -0.22 9.12
N CYS A 290 -3.24 0.46 9.80
CA CYS A 290 -3.29 0.49 11.26
C CYS A 290 -4.14 -0.67 11.79
N ALA A 291 -3.61 -1.40 12.76
CA ALA A 291 -4.31 -2.51 13.39
C ALA A 291 -4.06 -2.56 14.89
N ASN A 292 -5.04 -3.02 15.65
CA ASN A 292 -4.83 -3.28 17.07
C ASN A 292 -4.17 -4.63 17.32
N GLN A 293 -4.37 -5.58 16.41
CA GLN A 293 -3.79 -6.92 16.40
C GLN A 293 -3.45 -7.30 14.96
N MET A 294 -2.58 -8.29 14.79
CA MET A 294 -2.28 -8.84 13.46
C MET A 294 -3.57 -9.43 12.84
N PRO A 295 -3.83 -9.15 11.57
CA PRO A 295 -5.00 -9.69 10.88
C PRO A 295 -4.83 -11.18 10.58
N VAL A 296 -5.93 -11.91 10.54
CA VAL A 296 -5.95 -13.28 10.02
C VAL A 296 -6.23 -13.23 8.52
N PHE A 297 -5.31 -13.75 7.73
CA PHE A 297 -5.54 -13.93 6.28
C PHE A 297 -6.32 -15.21 6.06
N GLY A 298 -7.47 -15.10 5.41
CA GLY A 298 -8.29 -16.26 5.04
C GLY A 298 -7.86 -16.84 3.70
N GLU A 299 -8.07 -18.14 3.50
CA GLU A 299 -7.83 -18.83 2.23
C GLU A 299 -6.35 -18.93 1.80
N MET A 300 -5.47 -19.29 2.72
CA MET A 300 -4.06 -19.51 2.37
C MET A 300 -3.59 -20.87 2.82
N ASP A 301 -2.98 -21.60 1.88
CA ASP A 301 -2.13 -22.76 2.17
C ASP A 301 -0.81 -22.33 2.83
N SER A 302 0.00 -23.26 3.28
CA SER A 302 1.30 -22.97 3.94
C SER A 302 2.21 -22.11 3.08
N ALA A 303 2.25 -22.34 1.78
CA ALA A 303 3.00 -21.55 0.82
C ALA A 303 2.41 -20.13 0.65
N GLY A 304 1.07 -20.00 0.67
CA GLY A 304 0.37 -18.72 0.60
C GLY A 304 0.59 -17.87 1.83
N ASN A 305 0.58 -18.44 3.04
CA ASN A 305 0.89 -17.76 4.28
C ASN A 305 2.31 -17.18 4.27
N LYS A 306 3.31 -17.97 3.90
CA LYS A 306 4.68 -17.49 3.75
C LYS A 306 4.78 -16.37 2.73
N SER A 307 4.12 -16.50 1.59
CA SER A 307 4.11 -15.48 0.54
C SER A 307 3.54 -14.14 0.98
N VAL A 308 2.58 -14.12 1.91
CA VAL A 308 2.03 -12.87 2.47
C VAL A 308 2.94 -12.31 3.55
N THR A 309 3.39 -13.16 4.49
CA THR A 309 4.26 -12.72 5.60
C THR A 309 5.59 -12.17 5.10
N ASP A 310 6.16 -12.75 4.02
CA ASP A 310 7.35 -12.22 3.37
C ASP A 310 7.16 -10.80 2.79
N ARG A 311 5.91 -10.39 2.55
CA ARG A 311 5.57 -9.05 2.07
C ARG A 311 5.19 -8.07 3.19
N MET A 312 5.16 -8.52 4.45
CA MET A 312 4.78 -7.68 5.58
C MET A 312 5.99 -7.01 6.22
N VAL A 313 5.84 -5.75 6.55
CA VAL A 313 6.71 -5.01 7.46
C VAL A 313 5.84 -4.53 8.61
N VAL A 314 6.17 -4.95 9.81
CA VAL A 314 5.37 -4.65 11.01
C VAL A 314 6.16 -3.73 11.92
N LEU A 315 5.55 -2.60 12.29
CA LEU A 315 6.04 -1.70 13.33
C LEU A 315 5.10 -1.78 14.54
N ARG A 316 5.64 -2.19 15.69
CA ARG A 316 4.87 -2.30 16.93
C ARG A 316 4.90 -1.00 17.73
N PHE A 317 3.72 -0.54 18.12
CA PHE A 317 3.47 0.53 19.07
C PHE A 317 3.09 -0.10 20.41
N ASN A 318 4.05 -0.25 21.32
CA ASN A 318 3.88 -1.01 22.58
C ASN A 318 3.21 -0.21 23.68
N HIS A 319 3.19 1.13 23.58
CA HIS A 319 2.72 2.01 24.64
C HIS A 319 1.34 2.55 24.35
N THR A 320 0.46 2.52 25.34
CA THR A 320 -0.78 3.29 25.32
C THR A 320 -0.52 4.61 26.05
N ILE A 321 -0.75 5.73 25.37
CA ILE A 321 -0.53 7.06 25.95
C ILE A 321 -1.75 7.43 26.82
N PRO A 322 -1.57 7.67 28.12
CA PRO A 322 -2.65 8.13 29.00
C PRO A 322 -3.24 9.45 28.50
N GLU A 323 -4.53 9.67 28.74
CA GLU A 323 -5.24 10.84 28.21
C GLU A 323 -4.65 12.16 28.71
N GLU A 324 -4.14 12.16 29.94
CA GLU A 324 -3.51 13.32 30.58
C GLU A 324 -2.15 13.69 29.92
N GLN A 325 -1.51 12.72 29.26
CA GLN A 325 -0.22 12.88 28.59
C GLN A 325 -0.38 13.08 27.07
N MET A 326 -1.62 13.05 26.56
CA MET A 326 -1.86 13.24 25.14
C MET A 326 -1.67 14.70 24.73
N ASP A 327 -0.68 14.93 23.89
CA ASP A 327 -0.49 16.23 23.24
C ASP A 327 -1.44 16.36 22.04
N ARG A 328 -2.50 17.15 22.21
CA ARG A 328 -3.50 17.40 21.14
C ARG A 328 -2.96 18.24 20.00
N GLU A 329 -1.88 19.00 20.23
CA GLU A 329 -1.20 19.81 19.21
C GLU A 329 -0.08 19.05 18.49
N LEU A 330 0.16 17.79 18.87
CA LEU A 330 1.22 16.98 18.27
C LEU A 330 1.15 16.89 16.74
N PRO A 331 -0.02 16.71 16.10
CA PRO A 331 -0.09 16.71 14.64
C PRO A 331 0.45 18.01 14.01
N ASP A 332 0.05 19.16 14.52
CA ASP A 332 0.51 20.47 14.03
C ASP A 332 2.01 20.67 14.30
N LYS A 333 2.51 20.25 15.46
CA LYS A 333 3.94 20.30 15.79
C LYS A 333 4.77 19.44 14.82
N LEU A 334 4.31 18.23 14.52
CA LEU A 334 4.98 17.35 13.53
C LEU A 334 4.93 17.95 12.12
N LEU A 335 3.83 18.58 11.73
CA LEU A 335 3.75 19.29 10.45
C LEU A 335 4.70 20.48 10.37
N ASN A 336 4.96 21.18 11.47
CA ASN A 336 5.95 22.23 11.52
C ASN A 336 7.39 21.70 11.40
N GLU A 337 7.64 20.47 11.83
CA GLU A 337 8.94 19.78 11.74
C GLU A 337 9.05 18.88 10.48
N ARG A 338 8.08 18.91 9.57
CA ARG A 338 8.00 18.00 8.41
C ARG A 338 9.24 17.97 7.55
N ASP A 339 9.90 19.14 7.33
CA ASP A 339 11.08 19.23 6.49
C ASP A 339 12.22 18.40 7.09
N THR A 340 12.41 18.46 8.40
CA THR A 340 13.39 17.64 9.14
C THR A 340 13.00 16.16 9.14
N ILE A 341 11.76 15.83 9.53
CA ILE A 341 11.29 14.44 9.62
C ILE A 341 11.40 13.73 8.27
N CYS A 342 10.90 14.38 7.20
CA CYS A 342 10.96 13.80 5.86
C CYS A 342 12.39 13.73 5.33
N SER A 343 13.29 14.68 5.69
CA SER A 343 14.70 14.60 5.30
C SER A 343 15.40 13.41 5.96
N LEU A 344 15.13 13.16 7.24
CA LEU A 344 15.60 11.96 7.94
C LEU A 344 15.03 10.68 7.28
N ALA A 345 13.75 10.70 6.90
CA ALA A 345 13.13 9.57 6.19
C ALA A 345 13.76 9.34 4.80
N MET A 346 14.16 10.40 4.07
CA MET A 346 14.89 10.25 2.81
C MET A 346 16.30 9.67 3.02
N LYS A 347 16.98 10.03 4.09
CA LYS A 347 18.28 9.41 4.46
C LYS A 347 18.13 7.93 4.81
N ALA A 348 17.10 7.58 5.58
CA ALA A 348 16.78 6.18 5.90
C ALA A 348 16.43 5.39 4.63
N LEU A 349 15.66 5.98 3.70
CA LEU A 349 15.32 5.37 2.42
C LEU A 349 16.55 5.18 1.52
N ASN A 350 17.48 6.13 1.47
CA ASN A 350 18.75 5.99 0.77
C ASN A 350 19.57 4.82 1.33
N GLY A 351 19.64 4.69 2.66
CA GLY A 351 20.21 3.53 3.34
C GLY A 351 19.55 2.23 2.88
N LEU A 352 18.21 2.18 2.92
CA LEU A 352 17.42 1.01 2.49
C LEU A 352 17.71 0.62 1.03
N ILE A 353 17.82 1.59 0.11
CA ILE A 353 18.21 1.35 -1.29
C ILE A 353 19.61 0.73 -1.36
N SER A 354 20.56 1.32 -0.62
CA SER A 354 21.97 0.88 -0.62
C SER A 354 22.15 -0.52 -0.04
N TRP A 355 21.28 -0.93 0.87
CA TRP A 355 21.29 -2.26 1.53
C TRP A 355 20.38 -3.29 0.83
N GLY A 356 19.93 -3.02 -0.40
CA GLY A 356 19.12 -3.96 -1.20
C GLY A 356 17.70 -4.13 -0.70
N TYR A 357 17.09 -3.09 -0.16
CA TYR A 357 15.70 -3.04 0.32
C TYR A 357 15.39 -3.94 1.52
N ILE A 358 16.39 -4.14 2.40
CA ILE A 358 16.24 -4.90 3.64
C ILE A 358 15.87 -3.93 4.76
N PHE A 359 14.64 -4.02 5.27
CA PHE A 359 14.13 -3.17 6.35
C PHE A 359 14.76 -3.48 7.70
N THR A 360 14.93 -2.45 8.51
CA THR A 360 15.40 -2.53 9.89
C THR A 360 14.27 -3.06 10.78
N LEU A 361 14.13 -4.39 10.90
CA LEU A 361 13.07 -4.98 11.71
C LEU A 361 13.46 -5.09 13.19
N PRO A 362 12.72 -4.43 14.12
CA PRO A 362 12.90 -4.61 15.57
C PRO A 362 12.63 -6.06 15.99
N ASP A 363 13.26 -6.48 17.08
CA ASP A 363 13.13 -7.88 17.57
C ASP A 363 11.70 -8.23 18.01
N ASP A 364 10.97 -7.28 18.58
CA ASP A 364 9.57 -7.47 18.94
C ASP A 364 8.65 -7.59 17.71
N SER A 365 8.98 -6.93 16.61
CA SER A 365 8.29 -7.06 15.33
C SER A 365 8.58 -8.41 14.68
N LYS A 366 9.85 -8.87 14.70
CA LYS A 366 10.22 -10.22 14.24
C LYS A 366 9.47 -11.30 15.02
N LYS A 367 9.54 -11.23 16.36
CA LYS A 367 8.82 -12.18 17.25
C LYS A 367 7.31 -12.18 16.98
N LEU A 368 6.72 -11.02 16.68
CA LEU A 368 5.30 -10.95 16.34
C LEU A 368 4.99 -11.65 15.01
N ILE A 369 5.82 -11.45 14.00
CA ILE A 369 5.68 -12.14 12.70
C ILE A 369 5.89 -13.64 12.86
N ASP A 370 6.92 -14.06 13.60
CA ASP A 370 7.22 -15.47 13.84
C ASP A 370 6.07 -16.17 14.60
N SER A 371 5.57 -15.54 15.67
CA SER A 371 4.39 -16.05 16.38
C SER A 371 3.16 -16.12 15.49
N TYR A 372 2.97 -15.11 14.63
CA TYR A 372 1.89 -15.08 13.67
C TYR A 372 1.99 -16.23 12.67
N ILE A 373 3.18 -16.50 12.13
CA ILE A 373 3.42 -17.65 11.24
C ILE A 373 3.11 -18.94 11.96
N GLN A 374 3.65 -19.15 13.17
CA GLN A 374 3.42 -20.36 13.96
C GLN A 374 1.93 -20.56 14.28
N GLU A 375 1.22 -19.50 14.68
CA GLU A 375 -0.21 -19.57 14.99
C GLU A 375 -1.08 -19.88 13.76
N ASN A 376 -0.73 -19.35 12.59
CA ASN A 376 -1.54 -19.53 11.38
C ASN A 376 -1.16 -20.75 10.53
N VAL A 377 -0.06 -21.43 10.85
CA VAL A 377 0.43 -22.60 10.10
C VAL A 377 0.20 -23.91 10.85
N SER A 378 0.12 -23.86 12.19
CA SER A 378 0.06 -25.08 13.01
C SER A 378 -1.08 -26.02 12.65
N LEU A 379 -2.30 -25.50 12.48
CA LEU A 379 -3.48 -26.31 12.14
C LEU A 379 -3.40 -26.85 10.72
N GLN A 380 -2.86 -26.08 9.80
CA GLN A 380 -2.73 -26.50 8.42
C GLN A 380 -1.69 -27.63 8.28
N LEU A 381 -0.51 -27.46 8.89
CA LEU A 381 0.50 -28.52 8.89
C LEU A 381 -0.04 -29.80 9.50
N PHE A 382 -0.79 -29.67 10.61
CA PHE A 382 -1.47 -30.81 11.20
C PHE A 382 -2.45 -31.47 10.22
N LEU A 383 -3.27 -30.69 9.52
CA LEU A 383 -4.24 -31.24 8.57
C LEU A 383 -3.54 -31.92 7.37
N GLU A 384 -2.48 -31.34 6.85
CA GLU A 384 -1.67 -31.93 5.77
C GLU A 384 -0.96 -33.22 6.21
N ASP A 385 -0.39 -33.24 7.42
CA ASP A 385 0.36 -34.38 7.93
C ASP A 385 -0.54 -35.52 8.43
N TRP A 386 -1.63 -35.19 9.11
CA TRP A 386 -2.43 -36.13 9.88
C TRP A 386 -3.87 -36.35 9.38
N CYS A 387 -4.32 -35.59 8.39
CA CYS A 387 -5.65 -35.76 7.83
C CYS A 387 -5.59 -36.12 6.34
N ILE A 388 -6.66 -36.77 5.86
CA ILE A 388 -6.92 -36.99 4.44
C ILE A 388 -8.33 -36.51 4.11
N GLU A 389 -8.50 -35.92 2.93
CA GLU A 389 -9.83 -35.70 2.36
C GLU A 389 -10.38 -37.05 1.91
N ASP A 390 -11.50 -37.42 2.47
CA ASP A 390 -12.14 -38.73 2.26
C ASP A 390 -13.64 -38.52 2.24
N SER A 391 -14.28 -38.68 1.08
CA SER A 391 -15.72 -38.46 0.88
C SER A 391 -16.59 -39.24 1.85
N ASP A 392 -16.17 -40.44 2.25
CA ASP A 392 -16.84 -41.31 3.21
C ASP A 392 -16.30 -41.18 4.64
N GLY A 393 -15.22 -40.44 4.77
CA GLY A 393 -14.51 -40.21 6.03
C GLY A 393 -15.35 -39.43 7.04
N LYS A 394 -15.17 -39.76 8.32
CA LYS A 394 -15.81 -39.06 9.44
C LYS A 394 -14.84 -39.00 10.61
N VAL A 395 -14.78 -37.82 11.22
CA VAL A 395 -13.97 -37.63 12.43
C VAL A 395 -14.77 -36.86 13.49
N HIS A 396 -14.72 -37.33 14.74
CA HIS A 396 -15.31 -36.58 15.83
C HIS A 396 -14.48 -35.32 16.12
N LYS A 397 -15.17 -34.20 16.40
CA LYS A 397 -14.54 -32.93 16.76
C LYS A 397 -13.53 -33.08 17.90
N HIS A 398 -13.90 -33.82 18.94
CA HIS A 398 -13.05 -34.07 20.10
C HIS A 398 -11.75 -34.77 19.72
N ASP A 399 -11.82 -35.83 18.91
CA ASP A 399 -10.67 -36.67 18.55
C ASP A 399 -9.71 -35.88 17.65
N LEU A 400 -10.23 -35.12 16.69
CA LEU A 400 -9.40 -34.27 15.83
C LEU A 400 -8.71 -33.15 16.62
N ILE A 401 -9.43 -32.48 17.53
CA ILE A 401 -8.85 -31.40 18.35
C ILE A 401 -7.83 -31.91 19.34
N MET A 402 -8.08 -33.04 19.98
CA MET A 402 -7.08 -33.68 20.86
C MET A 402 -5.81 -34.01 20.08
N ARG A 403 -5.93 -34.65 18.93
CA ARG A 403 -4.78 -35.01 18.11
C ARG A 403 -4.03 -33.77 17.60
N TYR A 404 -4.74 -32.69 17.27
CA TYR A 404 -4.13 -31.42 16.92
C TYR A 404 -3.36 -30.78 18.10
N HIS A 405 -3.88 -30.86 19.32
CA HIS A 405 -3.17 -30.33 20.50
C HIS A 405 -1.92 -31.14 20.80
N GLU A 406 -1.96 -32.48 20.69
CA GLU A 406 -0.79 -33.35 20.79
C GLU A 406 0.25 -32.99 19.74
N TYR A 407 -0.15 -32.85 18.47
CA TYR A 407 0.73 -32.41 17.38
C TYR A 407 1.40 -31.06 17.68
N CYS A 408 0.63 -30.08 18.19
CA CYS A 408 1.18 -28.78 18.55
C CYS A 408 2.18 -28.89 19.70
N GLN A 409 1.92 -29.74 20.68
CA GLN A 409 2.85 -29.98 21.81
C GLN A 409 4.16 -30.62 21.32
N ASP A 410 4.07 -31.63 20.48
CA ASP A 410 5.23 -32.37 19.94
C ASP A 410 6.12 -31.49 19.06
N ASN A 411 5.50 -30.51 18.35
CA ASN A 411 6.20 -29.61 17.44
C ASN A 411 6.48 -28.22 18.04
N ALA A 412 6.23 -28.02 19.34
CA ALA A 412 6.37 -26.73 20.04
C ALA A 412 5.58 -25.59 19.37
N LEU A 413 4.38 -25.90 18.82
CA LEU A 413 3.49 -24.96 18.17
C LEU A 413 2.39 -24.48 19.13
N LYS A 414 1.88 -23.28 18.90
CA LYS A 414 0.73 -22.77 19.67
C LYS A 414 -0.58 -23.26 19.04
N PRO A 415 -1.45 -23.98 19.78
CA PRO A 415 -2.69 -24.48 19.23
C PRO A 415 -3.74 -23.38 19.07
N TYR A 416 -4.57 -23.51 18.04
CA TYR A 416 -5.80 -22.76 17.89
C TYR A 416 -6.82 -23.19 18.96
N THR A 417 -7.71 -22.25 19.29
CA THR A 417 -8.90 -22.59 20.09
C THR A 417 -9.85 -23.51 19.29
N ASP A 418 -10.64 -24.30 19.97
CA ASP A 418 -11.67 -25.18 19.35
C ASP A 418 -12.57 -24.44 18.34
N LYS A 419 -12.87 -23.16 18.61
CA LYS A 419 -13.69 -22.34 17.74
C LYS A 419 -12.95 -21.98 16.45
N GLN A 420 -11.67 -21.63 16.56
CA GLN A 420 -10.79 -21.34 15.41
C GLN A 420 -10.56 -22.58 14.56
N VAL A 421 -10.29 -23.76 15.18
CA VAL A 421 -10.17 -25.04 14.46
C VAL A 421 -11.42 -25.32 13.64
N SER A 422 -12.61 -25.17 14.26
CA SER A 422 -13.88 -25.40 13.56
C SER A 422 -14.06 -24.46 12.38
N ALA A 423 -13.83 -23.18 12.58
CA ALA A 423 -13.97 -22.17 11.53
C ALA A 423 -12.94 -22.38 10.38
N PHE A 424 -11.74 -22.82 10.69
CA PHE A 424 -10.70 -23.09 9.69
C PHE A 424 -11.09 -24.28 8.80
N ILE A 425 -11.51 -25.42 9.39
CA ILE A 425 -11.90 -26.61 8.65
C ILE A 425 -13.11 -26.31 7.74
N GLU A 426 -14.14 -25.67 8.30
CA GLU A 426 -15.38 -25.33 7.56
C GLU A 426 -15.13 -24.30 6.44
N GLY A 427 -14.10 -23.44 6.55
CA GLY A 427 -13.73 -22.46 5.53
C GLY A 427 -12.77 -22.98 4.47
N ARG A 428 -11.93 -23.97 4.80
CA ARG A 428 -10.86 -24.49 3.94
C ARG A 428 -11.33 -25.63 3.02
N TYR A 429 -12.23 -26.45 3.52
CA TYR A 429 -12.69 -27.64 2.84
C TYR A 429 -14.18 -27.52 2.51
N PRO A 430 -14.55 -27.07 1.28
CA PRO A 430 -15.96 -26.85 0.90
C PRO A 430 -16.82 -28.12 0.97
N ASP A 431 -16.20 -29.27 0.75
CA ASP A 431 -16.87 -30.58 0.74
C ASP A 431 -16.97 -31.21 2.14
N VAL A 432 -16.32 -30.62 3.14
CA VAL A 432 -16.40 -31.06 4.52
C VAL A 432 -17.65 -30.46 5.19
N THR A 433 -18.55 -31.34 5.66
CA THR A 433 -19.77 -30.92 6.33
C THR A 433 -19.76 -31.25 7.81
N ARG A 434 -20.16 -30.26 8.62
CA ARG A 434 -20.30 -30.43 10.06
C ARG A 434 -21.64 -31.08 10.42
N GLY A 435 -21.60 -32.13 11.26
CA GLY A 435 -22.78 -32.82 11.68
C GLY A 435 -22.62 -33.64 12.95
N LYS A 436 -23.68 -34.31 13.38
CA LYS A 436 -23.62 -35.35 14.42
C LYS A 436 -23.58 -36.70 13.76
N PHE A 437 -22.56 -37.48 14.08
CA PHE A 437 -22.37 -38.83 13.52
C PHE A 437 -22.25 -39.86 14.62
N ARG A 438 -22.72 -41.08 14.33
CA ARG A 438 -22.53 -42.22 15.21
C ARG A 438 -21.20 -42.92 14.85
N MET A 439 -20.25 -42.85 15.73
CA MET A 439 -18.94 -43.51 15.63
C MET A 439 -18.65 -44.15 16.97
N ASN A 440 -18.12 -45.38 16.97
CA ASN A 440 -17.80 -46.16 18.17
C ASN A 440 -18.94 -46.17 19.22
N GLY A 441 -20.18 -46.30 18.73
CA GLY A 441 -21.36 -46.37 19.59
C GLY A 441 -21.90 -45.04 20.15
N LYS A 442 -21.19 -43.92 19.94
CA LYS A 442 -21.57 -42.59 20.44
C LYS A 442 -22.01 -41.65 19.31
N TYR A 443 -23.00 -40.79 19.58
CA TYR A 443 -23.47 -39.73 18.69
C TYR A 443 -22.84 -38.42 19.12
N LEU A 444 -21.78 -37.95 18.39
CA LEU A 444 -21.02 -36.76 18.72
C LEU A 444 -20.91 -35.83 17.53
N TRP A 445 -20.65 -34.55 17.81
CA TRP A 445 -20.34 -33.56 16.77
C TRP A 445 -18.99 -33.88 16.13
N GLY A 446 -18.92 -33.70 14.80
CA GLY A 446 -17.70 -33.89 14.04
C GLY A 446 -17.87 -33.39 12.60
N TRP A 447 -16.97 -33.82 11.76
CA TRP A 447 -16.95 -33.50 10.33
C TRP A 447 -17.02 -34.79 9.50
N SER A 448 -17.74 -34.76 8.37
CA SER A 448 -17.64 -35.75 7.30
C SER A 448 -16.94 -35.13 6.10
N GLY A 449 -16.31 -35.94 5.26
CA GLY A 449 -15.46 -35.50 4.17
C GLY A 449 -13.97 -35.41 4.54
N ILE A 450 -13.63 -35.73 5.78
CA ILE A 450 -12.25 -35.74 6.28
C ILE A 450 -12.08 -36.83 7.33
N SER A 451 -10.92 -37.49 7.34
CA SER A 451 -10.53 -38.50 8.33
C SER A 451 -9.11 -38.30 8.81
N LEU A 452 -8.80 -38.80 10.03
CA LEU A 452 -7.44 -38.87 10.52
C LEU A 452 -6.70 -40.04 9.82
N LYS A 453 -5.46 -39.82 9.41
CA LYS A 453 -4.59 -40.89 8.93
C LYS A 453 -4.41 -41.95 10.04
N SER A 454 -4.58 -43.22 9.72
CA SER A 454 -4.21 -44.29 10.65
C SER A 454 -2.68 -44.26 10.87
N VAL A 455 -2.26 -44.18 12.10
CA VAL A 455 -0.86 -44.39 12.45
C VAL A 455 -0.55 -45.84 12.12
N GLY A 456 0.08 -46.07 10.98
CA GLY A 456 0.60 -47.39 10.67
C GLY A 456 1.61 -47.76 11.76
N THR A 457 1.31 -48.80 12.51
CA THR A 457 2.29 -49.50 13.35
C THR A 457 3.30 -50.20 12.44
N GLU A 458 4.30 -49.46 11.93
CA GLU A 458 5.54 -50.06 11.48
C GLU A 458 6.42 -50.26 12.71
N PHE A 459 6.02 -51.21 13.57
CA PHE A 459 6.95 -51.95 14.36
C PHE A 459 7.14 -53.28 13.64
N GLY A 460 8.30 -53.43 13.04
CA GLY A 460 8.69 -54.66 12.40
C GLY A 460 8.49 -55.84 13.34
N THR A 461 7.72 -56.79 12.89
CA THR A 461 7.77 -58.15 13.41
C THR A 461 9.20 -58.67 13.22
N LEU A 462 9.96 -58.77 14.32
CA LEU A 462 11.12 -59.63 14.38
C LEU A 462 10.58 -61.05 14.10
N GLU A 463 10.88 -61.58 12.93
CA GLU A 463 10.77 -63.03 12.67
C GLU A 463 11.70 -63.72 13.61
N GLU A 464 11.15 -64.50 14.56
CA GLU A 464 11.89 -65.49 15.30
C GLU A 464 12.34 -66.54 14.28
N GLU A 465 13.66 -66.55 13.94
CA GLU A 465 14.28 -67.65 13.31
C GLU A 465 14.28 -68.81 14.31
N ASN A 466 13.40 -69.80 14.07
CA ASN A 466 13.46 -71.07 14.70
C ASN A 466 14.60 -71.84 14.10
N ASP A 467 15.73 -71.86 14.81
CA ASP A 467 16.75 -72.88 14.64
C ASP A 467 16.20 -74.24 15.16
N ASN A 468 15.92 -75.13 14.24
CA ASN A 468 15.85 -76.56 14.50
C ASN A 468 16.67 -77.28 13.41
N GLU A 469 17.73 -77.94 13.88
CA GLU A 469 18.68 -78.92 13.32
C GLU A 469 19.90 -78.39 12.58
#